data_03207271a430c2ee09507c87a479c9ce
#
_entry.id   03207271a430c2ee09507c87a479c9ce
#
_cell.length_a   1.000
_cell.length_b   1.000
_cell.length_c   1.000
_cell.angle_alpha   90.00
_cell.angle_beta   90.00
_cell.angle_gamma   90.00
#
_symmetry.space_group_name_H-M   'P 1'
#
loop_
_entity.id
_entity.type
_entity.pdbx_description
1 polymer ?
#
loop_
_entity_poly.entity_id
_entity_poly.type
_entity_poly.pdbx_seq_one_letter_code
_entity_poly.pdbx_strand_id
1 'polypeptide(L)'
;MHVFDTKMREKEWGWRGVMGYISPAVVLSYGSEVDYKLGLLGFGTMQITLGLVNATDDNLGKVLPGLDSAAKTLADQGAQFVCLGGPPSTLVDGQDLNLQIKKRLENITKVPSTTALLATLDAFHALSAKKIIIIEPGASDGTDIWAQRMKKYFENNGLKVVNTKSAFSKTTTLGKAKLPMHLPLDLTREAIRENPETEGIYLACGVWGGPPVVQRLEKEFEIPVVFDDSNCYWAGMKALNIKVPVKGLGKLFETL
;
A
#
# COMPACT_ATOMS: atom_id res chain seq x y z
N MET A 1 10.69 29.57 -6.61
CA MET A 1 11.87 28.82 -7.06
C MET A 1 12.55 28.28 -5.79
N HIS A 2 12.27 27.03 -5.41
CA HIS A 2 12.91 26.44 -4.25
C HIS A 2 14.38 26.16 -4.60
N VAL A 3 15.27 26.82 -3.86
CA VAL A 3 16.71 26.56 -3.93
C VAL A 3 16.89 25.12 -3.43
N PHE A 4 17.22 24.20 -4.32
CA PHE A 4 17.67 22.86 -3.93
C PHE A 4 18.89 23.06 -3.03
N ASP A 5 18.81 22.56 -1.80
CA ASP A 5 19.94 22.57 -0.88
C ASP A 5 21.15 21.92 -1.59
N THR A 6 22.20 22.70 -1.80
CA THR A 6 23.41 22.25 -2.49
C THR A 6 24.04 21.03 -1.81
N LYS A 7 23.83 20.84 -0.51
CA LYS A 7 24.26 19.65 0.25
C LYS A 7 23.59 18.35 -0.20
N MET A 8 22.40 18.41 -0.84
CA MET A 8 21.75 17.20 -1.38
C MET A 8 22.36 16.75 -2.71
N ARG A 9 23.05 17.62 -3.44
CA ARG A 9 23.72 17.25 -4.72
C ARG A 9 24.94 16.37 -4.55
N GLU A 10 25.49 16.28 -3.33
CA GLU A 10 26.66 15.48 -3.01
C GLU A 10 26.33 14.05 -2.54
N LYS A 11 25.03 13.73 -2.37
CA LYS A 11 24.60 12.41 -1.90
C LYS A 11 24.08 11.57 -3.06
N GLU A 12 24.51 10.33 -3.09
CA GLU A 12 24.02 9.36 -4.06
C GLU A 12 22.53 9.08 -3.84
N TRP A 13 21.82 8.74 -4.91
CA TRP A 13 20.44 8.31 -4.82
C TRP A 13 20.32 7.11 -3.86
N GLY A 14 19.31 7.15 -2.97
CA GLY A 14 19.08 6.06 -2.01
C GLY A 14 20.14 5.92 -0.91
N TRP A 15 20.87 7.00 -0.54
CA TRP A 15 21.94 6.93 0.45
C TRP A 15 21.54 6.44 1.84
N ARG A 16 20.26 6.45 2.20
CA ARG A 16 19.76 5.87 3.46
C ARG A 16 19.27 4.44 3.30
N GLY A 17 18.87 4.06 2.09
CA GLY A 17 18.37 2.73 1.77
C GLY A 17 17.57 2.71 0.48
N VAL A 18 17.47 1.54 -0.12
CA VAL A 18 16.76 1.29 -1.37
C VAL A 18 15.74 0.18 -1.19
N MET A 19 14.49 0.46 -1.58
CA MET A 19 13.40 -0.49 -1.59
C MET A 19 13.10 -0.97 -3.01
N GLY A 20 12.88 -2.28 -3.16
CA GLY A 20 12.26 -2.89 -4.33
C GLY A 20 10.75 -3.04 -4.10
N TYR A 21 9.95 -2.48 -4.98
CA TYR A 21 8.49 -2.62 -4.97
C TYR A 21 8.03 -3.42 -6.18
N ILE A 22 7.33 -4.52 -5.93
CA ILE A 22 6.72 -5.35 -6.98
C ILE A 22 5.24 -5.03 -7.01
N SER A 23 4.79 -4.34 -8.04
CA SER A 23 3.37 -4.09 -8.24
C SER A 23 2.75 -5.18 -9.11
N PRO A 24 1.59 -5.75 -8.74
CA PRO A 24 0.90 -6.68 -9.63
C PRO A 24 0.43 -5.98 -10.91
N ALA A 25 0.02 -4.72 -10.80
CA ALA A 25 -0.54 -3.93 -11.89
C ALA A 25 0.36 -2.73 -12.25
N VAL A 26 -0.19 -1.78 -13.01
CA VAL A 26 0.50 -0.52 -13.34
C VAL A 26 0.75 0.32 -12.08
N VAL A 27 1.87 1.03 -12.06
CA VAL A 27 2.17 2.07 -11.07
C VAL A 27 1.82 3.42 -11.67
N LEU A 28 1.12 4.25 -10.91
CA LEU A 28 0.66 5.56 -11.37
C LEU A 28 1.39 6.70 -10.65
N SER A 29 1.19 7.91 -11.15
CA SER A 29 1.83 9.14 -10.67
C SER A 29 1.56 9.49 -9.21
N TYR A 30 0.56 8.90 -8.55
CA TYR A 30 0.37 9.07 -7.10
C TYR A 30 1.53 8.49 -6.29
N GLY A 31 2.10 7.36 -6.74
CA GLY A 31 3.33 6.83 -6.17
C GLY A 31 4.49 7.79 -6.32
N SER A 32 4.54 8.54 -7.42
CA SER A 32 5.64 9.47 -7.68
C SER A 32 5.68 10.67 -6.69
N GLU A 33 4.57 11.08 -6.08
CA GLU A 33 4.59 12.09 -5.01
C GLU A 33 5.26 11.53 -3.74
N VAL A 34 4.93 10.29 -3.38
CA VAL A 34 5.56 9.58 -2.26
C VAL A 34 7.03 9.35 -2.58
N ASP A 35 7.36 8.80 -3.75
CA ASP A 35 8.73 8.55 -4.21
C ASP A 35 9.57 9.84 -4.20
N TYR A 36 9.02 10.96 -4.67
CA TYR A 36 9.72 12.23 -4.66
C TYR A 36 10.03 12.70 -3.23
N LYS A 37 9.03 12.70 -2.35
CA LYS A 37 9.22 13.11 -0.95
C LYS A 37 10.22 12.23 -0.21
N LEU A 38 10.14 10.92 -0.39
CA LEU A 38 11.04 9.96 0.25
C LEU A 38 12.45 10.01 -0.37
N GLY A 39 12.54 10.20 -1.69
CA GLY A 39 13.81 10.39 -2.40
C GLY A 39 14.61 11.58 -1.90
N LEU A 40 13.94 12.69 -1.59
CA LEU A 40 14.58 13.86 -0.96
C LEU A 40 15.17 13.53 0.42
N LEU A 41 14.63 12.53 1.10
CA LEU A 41 15.14 12.04 2.39
C LEU A 41 16.18 10.93 2.23
N GLY A 42 16.51 10.54 1.00
CA GLY A 42 17.49 9.50 0.69
C GLY A 42 16.96 8.07 0.74
N PHE A 43 15.66 7.89 0.68
CA PHE A 43 15.04 6.59 0.49
C PHE A 43 14.72 6.40 -0.99
N GLY A 44 15.47 5.53 -1.65
CA GLY A 44 15.29 5.20 -3.06
C GLY A 44 14.29 4.07 -3.27
N THR A 45 13.56 4.10 -4.38
CA THR A 45 12.63 3.03 -4.76
C THR A 45 12.89 2.54 -6.17
N MET A 46 12.91 1.22 -6.35
CA MET A 46 12.91 0.56 -7.65
C MET A 46 11.62 -0.22 -7.80
N GLN A 47 10.98 -0.14 -8.98
CA GLN A 47 9.67 -0.73 -9.17
C GLN A 47 9.64 -1.66 -10.39
N ILE A 48 9.01 -2.83 -10.23
CA ILE A 48 8.72 -3.77 -11.32
C ILE A 48 7.23 -4.08 -11.29
N THR A 49 6.59 -4.12 -12.46
CA THR A 49 5.19 -4.51 -12.60
C THR A 49 5.07 -5.92 -13.17
N LEU A 50 4.08 -6.69 -12.69
CA LEU A 50 3.80 -8.04 -13.19
C LEU A 50 2.80 -8.05 -14.36
N GLY A 51 2.27 -6.90 -14.74
CA GLY A 51 1.41 -6.75 -15.92
C GLY A 51 -0.07 -7.13 -15.70
N LEU A 52 -0.56 -7.12 -14.46
CA LEU A 52 -1.97 -7.35 -14.16
C LEU A 52 -2.84 -6.22 -14.72
N VAL A 53 -3.83 -6.57 -15.54
CA VAL A 53 -4.81 -5.61 -16.09
C VAL A 53 -6.10 -5.60 -15.26
N ASN A 54 -6.62 -6.78 -14.94
CA ASN A 54 -7.84 -6.96 -14.15
C ASN A 54 -7.54 -7.78 -12.90
N ALA A 55 -7.89 -7.26 -11.73
CA ALA A 55 -7.72 -7.95 -10.46
C ALA A 55 -8.82 -9.01 -10.27
N THR A 56 -8.61 -10.19 -10.85
CA THR A 56 -9.38 -11.42 -10.67
C THR A 56 -8.44 -12.56 -10.29
N ASP A 57 -8.95 -13.61 -9.65
CA ASP A 57 -8.12 -14.76 -9.25
C ASP A 57 -7.38 -15.37 -10.45
N ASP A 58 -8.08 -15.60 -11.57
CA ASP A 58 -7.49 -16.16 -12.79
C ASP A 58 -6.33 -15.31 -13.33
N ASN A 59 -6.49 -13.99 -13.38
CA ASN A 59 -5.44 -13.09 -13.87
C ASN A 59 -4.27 -12.98 -12.88
N LEU A 60 -4.53 -13.00 -11.59
CA LEU A 60 -3.48 -13.05 -10.57
C LEU A 60 -2.68 -14.35 -10.68
N GLY A 61 -3.35 -15.50 -10.86
CA GLY A 61 -2.69 -16.79 -11.11
C GLY A 61 -1.76 -16.76 -12.32
N LYS A 62 -2.06 -15.97 -13.36
CA LYS A 62 -1.23 -15.82 -14.56
C LYS A 62 -0.01 -14.92 -14.34
N VAL A 63 -0.10 -13.88 -13.53
CA VAL A 63 1.00 -12.91 -13.35
C VAL A 63 1.93 -13.26 -12.18
N LEU A 64 1.43 -13.91 -11.13
CA LEU A 64 2.22 -14.28 -9.96
C LEU A 64 3.42 -15.19 -10.23
N PRO A 65 3.45 -16.06 -11.27
CA PRO A 65 4.68 -16.77 -11.64
C PRO A 65 5.87 -15.86 -11.97
N GLY A 66 5.63 -14.61 -12.39
CA GLY A 66 6.66 -13.60 -12.61
C GLY A 66 7.31 -13.03 -11.35
N LEU A 67 6.75 -13.31 -10.17
CA LEU A 67 7.20 -12.76 -8.88
C LEU A 67 8.67 -13.06 -8.58
N ASP A 68 9.13 -14.29 -8.81
CA ASP A 68 10.50 -14.70 -8.49
C ASP A 68 11.54 -13.97 -9.32
N SER A 69 11.27 -13.83 -10.62
CA SER A 69 12.13 -13.07 -11.54
C SER A 69 12.20 -11.59 -11.16
N ALA A 70 11.06 -10.99 -10.83
CA ALA A 70 10.98 -9.59 -10.40
C ALA A 70 11.75 -9.38 -9.08
N ALA A 71 11.54 -10.25 -8.10
CA ALA A 71 12.23 -10.19 -6.81
C ALA A 71 13.74 -10.33 -6.95
N LYS A 72 14.20 -11.32 -7.75
CA LYS A 72 15.62 -11.52 -8.02
C LYS A 72 16.23 -10.31 -8.72
N THR A 73 15.55 -9.75 -9.73
CA THR A 73 16.05 -8.55 -10.43
C THR A 73 16.23 -7.39 -9.48
N LEU A 74 15.26 -7.11 -8.60
CA LEU A 74 15.37 -6.03 -7.61
C LEU A 74 16.54 -6.24 -6.65
N ALA A 75 16.72 -7.48 -6.17
CA ALA A 75 17.84 -7.82 -5.28
C ALA A 75 19.19 -7.67 -5.99
N ASP A 76 19.32 -8.16 -7.22
CA ASP A 76 20.54 -8.05 -8.03
C ASP A 76 20.89 -6.57 -8.34
N GLN A 77 19.90 -5.68 -8.37
CA GLN A 77 20.08 -4.23 -8.52
C GLN A 77 20.31 -3.49 -7.19
N GLY A 78 20.39 -4.19 -6.08
CA GLY A 78 20.77 -3.61 -4.79
C GLY A 78 19.60 -3.19 -3.90
N ALA A 79 18.38 -3.69 -4.12
CA ALA A 79 17.30 -3.50 -3.16
C ALA A 79 17.66 -4.13 -1.81
N GLN A 80 17.49 -3.37 -0.73
CA GLN A 80 17.77 -3.78 0.64
C GLN A 80 16.51 -4.19 1.42
N PHE A 81 15.36 -3.98 0.82
CA PHE A 81 14.04 -4.40 1.27
C PHE A 81 13.16 -4.65 0.03
N VAL A 82 12.30 -5.67 0.06
CA VAL A 82 11.39 -5.97 -1.05
C VAL A 82 9.94 -6.13 -0.57
N CYS A 83 9.00 -5.50 -1.28
CA CYS A 83 7.58 -5.59 -0.98
C CYS A 83 6.78 -6.03 -2.21
N LEU A 84 5.85 -6.98 -2.04
CA LEU A 84 4.78 -7.24 -3.00
C LEU A 84 3.57 -6.39 -2.65
N GLY A 85 3.22 -5.44 -3.50
CA GLY A 85 2.04 -4.59 -3.41
C GLY A 85 0.75 -5.27 -3.84
N GLY A 86 -0.35 -4.52 -3.70
CA GLY A 86 -1.68 -4.93 -4.15
C GLY A 86 -2.31 -6.04 -3.30
N PRO A 87 -3.22 -5.72 -2.38
CA PRO A 87 -3.87 -6.68 -1.48
C PRO A 87 -4.42 -7.95 -2.14
N PRO A 88 -5.03 -7.88 -3.35
CA PRO A 88 -5.52 -9.08 -4.03
C PRO A 88 -4.44 -10.14 -4.30
N SER A 89 -3.18 -9.74 -4.48
CA SER A 89 -2.07 -10.63 -4.85
C SER A 89 -1.78 -11.73 -3.82
N THR A 90 -2.19 -11.52 -2.59
CA THR A 90 -1.95 -12.44 -1.46
C THR A 90 -3.22 -13.09 -0.92
N LEU A 91 -4.37 -12.81 -1.55
CA LEU A 91 -5.68 -13.36 -1.17
C LEU A 91 -6.35 -14.14 -2.32
N VAL A 92 -5.54 -14.69 -3.22
CA VAL A 92 -6.01 -15.44 -4.40
C VAL A 92 -6.81 -16.66 -3.94
N ASP A 93 -7.92 -16.95 -4.61
CA ASP A 93 -8.86 -18.04 -4.29
C ASP A 93 -9.31 -18.08 -2.82
N GLY A 94 -9.29 -16.91 -2.15
CA GLY A 94 -9.67 -16.79 -0.74
C GLY A 94 -8.66 -17.36 0.25
N GLN A 95 -7.45 -17.72 -0.22
CA GLN A 95 -6.35 -18.20 0.62
C GLN A 95 -5.52 -17.01 1.13
N ASP A 96 -5.06 -17.09 2.38
CA ASP A 96 -4.07 -16.15 2.91
C ASP A 96 -2.65 -16.64 2.58
N LEU A 97 -2.04 -16.02 1.58
CA LEU A 97 -0.70 -16.34 1.11
C LEU A 97 0.38 -15.38 1.66
N ASN A 98 0.02 -14.45 2.53
CA ASN A 98 0.91 -13.36 2.96
C ASN A 98 2.24 -13.85 3.54
N LEU A 99 2.22 -14.71 4.54
CA LEU A 99 3.43 -15.25 5.18
C LEU A 99 4.22 -16.17 4.24
N GLN A 100 3.54 -16.93 3.38
CA GLN A 100 4.19 -17.79 2.39
C GLN A 100 4.96 -16.95 1.36
N ILE A 101 4.32 -15.91 0.82
CA ILE A 101 4.96 -15.00 -0.15
C ILE A 101 6.10 -14.21 0.50
N LYS A 102 5.92 -13.69 1.72
CA LYS A 102 7.00 -13.03 2.46
C LYS A 102 8.23 -13.93 2.56
N LYS A 103 8.07 -15.17 3.02
CA LYS A 103 9.19 -16.15 3.13
C LYS A 103 9.81 -16.47 1.76
N ARG A 104 8.99 -16.60 0.71
CA ARG A 104 9.45 -16.83 -0.66
C ARG A 104 10.33 -15.68 -1.15
N LEU A 105 9.89 -14.43 -0.95
CA LEU A 105 10.67 -13.24 -1.28
C LEU A 105 11.99 -13.19 -0.51
N GLU A 106 11.98 -13.40 0.81
CA GLU A 106 13.19 -13.41 1.65
C GLU A 106 14.17 -14.51 1.23
N ASN A 107 13.67 -15.69 0.82
CA ASN A 107 14.50 -16.77 0.32
C ASN A 107 15.19 -16.45 -1.01
N ILE A 108 14.54 -15.69 -1.88
CA ILE A 108 15.07 -15.30 -3.20
C ILE A 108 16.03 -14.13 -3.07
N THR A 109 15.60 -13.09 -2.36
CA THR A 109 16.28 -11.79 -2.33
C THR A 109 17.39 -11.71 -1.28
N LYS A 110 17.30 -12.53 -0.24
CA LYS A 110 18.19 -12.51 0.95
C LYS A 110 18.12 -11.20 1.75
N VAL A 111 17.08 -10.40 1.53
CA VAL A 111 16.80 -9.17 2.30
C VAL A 111 15.42 -9.25 2.98
N PRO A 112 15.18 -8.46 4.02
CA PRO A 112 13.85 -8.38 4.64
C PRO A 112 12.78 -8.07 3.60
N SER A 113 11.63 -8.73 3.69
CA SER A 113 10.56 -8.57 2.71
C SER A 113 9.19 -8.52 3.40
N THR A 114 8.18 -7.99 2.69
CA THR A 114 6.80 -7.96 3.18
C THR A 114 5.80 -8.04 2.03
N THR A 115 4.51 -8.00 2.37
CA THR A 115 3.40 -7.84 1.44
C THR A 115 2.55 -6.64 1.86
N ALA A 116 1.73 -6.11 0.96
CA ALA A 116 0.87 -4.97 1.25
C ALA A 116 -0.01 -5.18 2.49
N LEU A 117 -0.61 -6.37 2.66
CA LEU A 117 -1.48 -6.64 3.81
C LEU A 117 -0.71 -6.82 5.12
N LEU A 118 0.48 -7.42 5.11
CA LEU A 118 1.34 -7.46 6.30
C LEU A 118 1.78 -6.05 6.69
N ALA A 119 2.18 -5.22 5.72
CA ALA A 119 2.52 -3.82 5.97
C ALA A 119 1.32 -3.01 6.51
N THR A 120 0.10 -3.28 6.01
CA THR A 120 -1.14 -2.65 6.53
C THR A 120 -1.41 -3.05 7.98
N LEU A 121 -1.26 -4.32 8.30
CA LEU A 121 -1.44 -4.83 9.67
C LEU A 121 -0.43 -4.18 10.63
N ASP A 122 0.85 -4.16 10.25
CA ASP A 122 1.92 -3.51 11.02
C ASP A 122 1.67 -1.99 11.18
N ALA A 123 1.13 -1.34 10.16
CA ALA A 123 0.77 0.08 10.20
C ALA A 123 -0.33 0.36 11.23
N PHE A 124 -1.41 -0.43 11.25
CA PHE A 124 -2.47 -0.27 12.26
C PHE A 124 -1.99 -0.57 13.67
N HIS A 125 -1.10 -1.55 13.85
CA HIS A 125 -0.47 -1.80 15.14
C HIS A 125 0.38 -0.59 15.60
N ALA A 126 1.17 0.01 14.70
CA ALA A 126 1.98 1.20 15.02
C ALA A 126 1.11 2.42 15.39
N LEU A 127 -0.06 2.53 14.77
CA LEU A 127 -1.05 3.58 15.02
C LEU A 127 -1.97 3.26 16.21
N SER A 128 -1.84 2.08 16.84
CA SER A 128 -2.70 1.60 17.94
C SER A 128 -4.20 1.53 17.57
N ALA A 129 -4.53 1.44 16.29
CA ALA A 129 -5.89 1.33 15.78
C ALA A 129 -6.32 -0.15 15.70
N LYS A 130 -7.41 -0.51 16.39
CA LYS A 130 -7.93 -1.88 16.45
C LYS A 130 -9.26 -2.06 15.73
N LYS A 131 -10.06 -1.01 15.64
CA LYS A 131 -11.36 -0.98 14.96
C LYS A 131 -11.20 -0.19 13.66
N ILE A 132 -11.27 -0.87 12.53
CA ILE A 132 -10.99 -0.26 11.24
C ILE A 132 -12.19 -0.36 10.29
N ILE A 133 -12.25 0.56 9.34
CA ILE A 133 -13.08 0.46 8.14
C ILE A 133 -12.22 0.22 6.92
N ILE A 134 -12.77 -0.49 5.92
CA ILE A 134 -12.13 -0.73 4.63
C ILE A 134 -12.92 0.00 3.55
N ILE A 135 -12.25 0.84 2.79
CA ILE A 135 -12.80 1.56 1.64
C ILE A 135 -12.06 1.11 0.39
N GLU A 136 -12.77 0.60 -0.60
CA GLU A 136 -12.15 0.02 -1.80
C GLU A 136 -12.98 0.32 -3.06
N PRO A 137 -12.35 0.32 -4.25
CA PRO A 137 -13.06 0.69 -5.49
C PRO A 137 -13.93 -0.43 -6.09
N GLY A 138 -13.88 -1.65 -5.60
CA GLY A 138 -14.50 -2.85 -6.16
C GLY A 138 -13.52 -3.74 -6.92
N ALA A 139 -13.85 -5.01 -7.04
CA ALA A 139 -13.15 -5.93 -7.92
C ALA A 139 -13.39 -5.58 -9.40
N SER A 140 -12.59 -6.12 -10.33
CA SER A 140 -12.71 -5.78 -11.76
C SER A 140 -14.02 -6.27 -12.40
N ASP A 141 -14.70 -7.21 -11.77
CA ASP A 141 -16.05 -7.68 -12.14
C ASP A 141 -17.19 -6.86 -11.51
N GLY A 142 -16.87 -5.90 -10.65
CA GLY A 142 -17.81 -5.03 -9.96
C GLY A 142 -18.34 -5.60 -8.63
N THR A 143 -17.74 -6.68 -8.12
CA THR A 143 -18.06 -7.22 -6.78
C THR A 143 -17.19 -6.59 -5.69
N ASP A 144 -17.53 -6.84 -4.44
CA ASP A 144 -16.77 -6.46 -3.24
C ASP A 144 -15.93 -7.62 -2.67
N ILE A 145 -15.65 -8.63 -3.49
CA ILE A 145 -14.96 -9.84 -3.06
C ILE A 145 -13.63 -9.56 -2.34
N TRP A 146 -12.90 -8.52 -2.77
CA TRP A 146 -11.63 -8.14 -2.14
C TRP A 146 -11.85 -7.53 -0.76
N ALA A 147 -12.89 -6.69 -0.58
CA ALA A 147 -13.26 -6.16 0.74
C ALA A 147 -13.60 -7.29 1.71
N GLN A 148 -14.36 -8.29 1.27
CA GLN A 148 -14.74 -9.46 2.08
C GLN A 148 -13.51 -10.29 2.47
N ARG A 149 -12.59 -10.55 1.54
CA ARG A 149 -11.35 -11.29 1.80
C ARG A 149 -10.41 -10.52 2.74
N MET A 150 -10.24 -9.22 2.52
CA MET A 150 -9.45 -8.35 3.40
C MET A 150 -10.05 -8.27 4.81
N LYS A 151 -11.38 -8.16 4.92
CA LYS A 151 -12.08 -8.21 6.22
C LYS A 151 -11.73 -9.49 6.97
N LYS A 152 -11.92 -10.65 6.33
CA LYS A 152 -11.57 -11.95 6.92
C LYS A 152 -10.09 -12.01 7.33
N TYR A 153 -9.18 -11.52 6.49
CA TYR A 153 -7.75 -11.47 6.79
C TYR A 153 -7.46 -10.65 8.04
N PHE A 154 -7.96 -9.43 8.13
CA PHE A 154 -7.70 -8.55 9.28
C PHE A 154 -8.33 -9.07 10.56
N GLU A 155 -9.56 -9.62 10.51
CA GLU A 155 -10.21 -10.21 11.66
C GLU A 155 -9.46 -11.44 12.19
N ASN A 156 -8.94 -12.29 11.32
CA ASN A 156 -8.09 -13.42 11.69
C ASN A 156 -6.74 -12.98 12.29
N ASN A 157 -6.31 -11.74 12.05
CA ASN A 157 -5.06 -11.17 12.54
C ASN A 157 -5.27 -10.12 13.66
N GLY A 158 -6.42 -10.14 14.33
CA GLY A 158 -6.66 -9.41 15.58
C GLY A 158 -7.17 -7.97 15.42
N LEU A 159 -7.49 -7.52 14.21
CA LEU A 159 -8.22 -6.27 14.00
C LEU A 159 -9.73 -6.54 13.93
N LYS A 160 -10.55 -5.59 14.36
CA LYS A 160 -11.99 -5.61 14.16
C LYS A 160 -12.34 -4.73 12.95
N VAL A 161 -12.87 -5.34 11.88
CA VAL A 161 -13.39 -4.58 10.75
C VAL A 161 -14.85 -4.23 11.01
N VAL A 162 -15.10 -2.97 11.38
CA VAL A 162 -16.44 -2.51 11.77
C VAL A 162 -17.33 -2.18 10.57
N ASN A 163 -16.74 -1.83 9.42
CA ASN A 163 -17.46 -1.63 8.17
C ASN A 163 -16.57 -1.85 6.94
N THR A 164 -17.20 -2.14 5.82
CA THR A 164 -16.58 -2.14 4.49
C THR A 164 -17.47 -1.38 3.52
N LYS A 165 -16.88 -0.49 2.71
CA LYS A 165 -17.59 0.21 1.63
C LYS A 165 -16.85 0.02 0.32
N SER A 166 -17.59 -0.35 -0.71
CA SER A 166 -17.09 -0.52 -2.06
C SER A 166 -17.77 0.46 -3.02
N ALA A 167 -17.01 0.97 -3.99
CA ALA A 167 -17.57 1.72 -5.10
C ALA A 167 -18.17 0.82 -6.19
N PHE A 168 -18.05 -0.52 -6.05
CA PHE A 168 -18.55 -1.52 -6.99
C PHE A 168 -18.18 -1.24 -8.46
N SER A 169 -17.00 -0.66 -8.68
CA SER A 169 -16.56 -0.24 -10.01
C SER A 169 -16.19 -1.43 -10.89
N LYS A 170 -16.98 -1.69 -11.93
CA LYS A 170 -16.66 -2.72 -12.93
C LYS A 170 -15.68 -2.16 -13.96
N THR A 171 -14.37 -2.22 -13.67
CA THR A 171 -13.34 -1.65 -14.53
C THR A 171 -11.97 -2.28 -14.31
N THR A 172 -11.03 -2.01 -15.23
CA THR A 172 -9.63 -2.41 -15.10
C THR A 172 -8.94 -1.68 -13.96
N THR A 173 -7.76 -2.14 -13.55
CA THR A 173 -6.95 -1.44 -12.54
C THR A 173 -6.68 0.02 -12.93
N LEU A 174 -6.32 0.28 -14.18
CA LEU A 174 -6.16 1.66 -14.68
C LEU A 174 -7.49 2.44 -14.68
N GLY A 175 -8.60 1.78 -14.95
CA GLY A 175 -9.93 2.40 -14.87
C GLY A 175 -10.29 2.88 -13.47
N LYS A 176 -9.84 2.17 -12.42
CA LYS A 176 -10.02 2.59 -11.02
C LYS A 176 -9.35 3.94 -10.72
N ALA A 177 -8.19 4.20 -11.31
CA ALA A 177 -7.50 5.49 -11.18
C ALA A 177 -8.28 6.66 -11.79
N LYS A 178 -9.23 6.39 -12.68
CA LYS A 178 -10.08 7.39 -13.32
C LYS A 178 -11.40 7.62 -12.57
N LEU A 179 -11.66 6.88 -11.50
CA LEU A 179 -12.84 7.10 -10.68
C LEU A 179 -12.75 8.48 -9.98
N PRO A 180 -13.89 9.13 -9.76
CA PRO A 180 -13.91 10.44 -9.12
C PRO A 180 -13.22 10.44 -7.75
N MET A 181 -12.39 11.44 -7.50
CA MET A 181 -11.60 11.59 -6.26
C MET A 181 -12.46 11.86 -5.02
N HIS A 182 -13.73 12.26 -5.17
CA HIS A 182 -14.63 12.43 -4.04
C HIS A 182 -15.19 11.10 -3.52
N LEU A 183 -15.24 10.03 -4.35
CA LEU A 183 -15.81 8.74 -3.94
C LEU A 183 -15.18 8.15 -2.67
N PRO A 184 -13.83 8.03 -2.54
CA PRO A 184 -13.24 7.51 -1.31
C PRO A 184 -13.57 8.40 -0.10
N LEU A 185 -13.73 9.72 -0.28
CA LEU A 185 -14.15 10.64 0.78
C LEU A 185 -15.58 10.38 1.22
N ASP A 186 -16.51 10.26 0.27
CA ASP A 186 -17.94 10.11 0.55
C ASP A 186 -18.24 8.73 1.16
N LEU A 187 -17.63 7.66 0.63
CA LEU A 187 -17.74 6.31 1.21
C LEU A 187 -17.17 6.25 2.63
N THR A 188 -16.05 6.94 2.90
CA THR A 188 -15.48 7.02 4.25
C THR A 188 -16.41 7.76 5.20
N ARG A 189 -16.96 8.89 4.79
CA ARG A 189 -17.93 9.67 5.60
C ARG A 189 -19.16 8.86 5.97
N GLU A 190 -19.69 8.09 5.00
CA GLU A 190 -20.80 7.20 5.23
C GLU A 190 -20.44 6.10 6.23
N ALA A 191 -19.31 5.41 6.04
CA ALA A 191 -18.85 4.35 6.91
C ALA A 191 -18.62 4.81 8.36
N ILE A 192 -18.02 5.98 8.56
CA ILE A 192 -17.78 6.56 9.90
C ILE A 192 -19.10 6.98 10.56
N ARG A 193 -20.04 7.53 9.80
CA ARG A 193 -21.36 7.90 10.31
C ARG A 193 -22.14 6.69 10.84
N GLU A 194 -21.99 5.56 10.17
CA GLU A 194 -22.60 4.29 10.58
C GLU A 194 -21.85 3.62 11.75
N ASN A 195 -20.54 3.91 11.89
CA ASN A 195 -19.66 3.27 12.86
C ASN A 195 -18.74 4.31 13.54
N PRO A 196 -19.28 5.13 14.44
CA PRO A 196 -18.53 6.22 15.09
C PRO A 196 -17.38 5.73 16.00
N GLU A 197 -17.33 4.43 16.32
CA GLU A 197 -16.25 3.80 17.08
C GLU A 197 -15.01 3.48 16.23
N THR A 198 -14.95 3.90 14.95
CA THR A 198 -13.83 3.68 14.04
C THR A 198 -12.54 4.34 14.58
N GLU A 199 -11.47 3.56 14.63
CA GLU A 199 -10.14 3.98 15.11
C GLU A 199 -9.11 4.11 13.99
N GLY A 200 -9.39 3.54 12.80
CA GLY A 200 -8.52 3.58 11.63
C GLY A 200 -9.27 3.40 10.32
N ILE A 201 -8.74 3.98 9.26
CA ILE A 201 -9.30 3.92 7.90
C ILE A 201 -8.29 3.24 6.99
N TYR A 202 -8.70 2.18 6.29
CA TYR A 202 -7.90 1.56 5.23
C TYR A 202 -8.44 1.94 3.86
N LEU A 203 -7.66 2.68 3.08
CA LEU A 203 -7.92 2.95 1.66
C LEU A 203 -7.21 1.87 0.83
N ALA A 204 -7.95 0.84 0.44
CA ALA A 204 -7.42 -0.40 -0.11
C ALA A 204 -7.31 -0.38 -1.64
N CYS A 205 -6.56 0.55 -2.19
CA CYS A 205 -6.14 0.52 -3.60
C CYS A 205 -5.15 1.65 -3.90
N GLY A 206 -3.90 1.32 -4.20
CA GLY A 206 -2.83 2.28 -4.47
C GLY A 206 -3.04 3.20 -5.68
N VAL A 207 -3.96 2.88 -6.56
CA VAL A 207 -4.30 3.72 -7.72
C VAL A 207 -5.53 4.61 -7.51
N TRP A 208 -6.16 4.59 -6.33
CA TRP A 208 -7.42 5.31 -6.07
C TRP A 208 -7.35 6.14 -4.78
N GLY A 209 -7.15 7.43 -4.91
CA GLY A 209 -7.10 8.37 -3.79
C GLY A 209 -5.74 9.06 -3.64
N GLY A 210 -4.81 8.44 -2.96
CA GLY A 210 -3.47 8.99 -2.74
C GLY A 210 -3.35 9.97 -1.57
N PRO A 211 -2.15 10.57 -1.36
CA PRO A 211 -1.86 11.43 -0.22
C PRO A 211 -2.83 12.60 0.01
N PRO A 212 -3.39 13.26 -1.02
CA PRO A 212 -4.37 14.34 -0.80
C PRO A 212 -5.65 13.85 -0.11
N VAL A 213 -6.13 12.64 -0.44
CA VAL A 213 -7.31 12.04 0.22
C VAL A 213 -6.99 11.67 1.65
N VAL A 214 -5.81 11.07 1.89
CA VAL A 214 -5.32 10.74 3.24
C VAL A 214 -5.32 11.97 4.13
N GLN A 215 -4.65 13.06 3.70
CA GLN A 215 -4.56 14.30 4.46
C GLN A 215 -5.93 14.91 4.77
N ARG A 216 -6.85 14.86 3.79
CA ARG A 216 -8.19 15.40 3.97
C ARG A 216 -8.99 14.61 4.99
N LEU A 217 -8.97 13.29 4.92
CA LEU A 217 -9.69 12.41 5.86
C LEU A 217 -9.12 12.53 7.29
N GLU A 218 -7.80 12.52 7.43
CA GLU A 218 -7.15 12.68 8.73
C GLU A 218 -7.44 14.05 9.37
N LYS A 219 -7.54 15.11 8.55
CA LYS A 219 -7.91 16.46 9.02
C LYS A 219 -9.40 16.53 9.41
N GLU A 220 -10.27 15.81 8.69
CA GLU A 220 -11.73 15.86 8.90
C GLU A 220 -12.16 15.06 10.13
N PHE A 221 -11.56 13.89 10.34
CA PHE A 221 -12.00 12.93 11.36
C PHE A 221 -11.03 12.75 12.52
N GLU A 222 -9.80 13.25 12.40
CA GLU A 222 -8.71 13.02 13.35
C GLU A 222 -8.34 11.54 13.53
N ILE A 223 -8.85 10.65 12.65
CA ILE A 223 -8.59 9.21 12.60
C ILE A 223 -7.44 8.94 11.61
N PRO A 224 -6.44 8.09 11.97
CA PRO A 224 -5.35 7.75 11.06
C PRO A 224 -5.85 6.99 9.83
N VAL A 225 -5.23 7.29 8.68
CA VAL A 225 -5.52 6.66 7.39
C VAL A 225 -4.31 5.86 6.93
N VAL A 226 -4.48 4.58 6.72
CA VAL A 226 -3.51 3.71 6.04
C VAL A 226 -3.93 3.60 4.57
N PHE A 227 -3.08 4.12 3.69
CA PHE A 227 -3.29 4.05 2.24
C PHE A 227 -2.42 2.95 1.65
N ASP A 228 -3.02 2.11 0.80
CA ASP A 228 -2.31 1.05 0.10
C ASP A 228 -1.18 1.63 -0.76
N ASP A 229 -0.10 0.89 -0.95
CA ASP A 229 1.21 1.30 -1.46
C ASP A 229 2.01 2.15 -0.46
N SER A 230 1.48 3.24 0.12
CA SER A 230 2.24 4.07 1.07
C SER A 230 2.65 3.31 2.34
N ASN A 231 1.84 2.36 2.80
CA ASN A 231 2.17 1.46 3.90
C ASN A 231 3.40 0.58 3.60
N CYS A 232 3.58 0.17 2.34
CA CYS A 232 4.76 -0.59 1.90
C CYS A 232 6.04 0.24 1.99
N TYR A 233 5.98 1.51 1.61
CA TYR A 233 7.11 2.45 1.74
C TYR A 233 7.46 2.70 3.20
N TRP A 234 6.45 2.91 4.05
CA TRP A 234 6.64 3.04 5.49
C TRP A 234 7.29 1.79 6.09
N ALA A 235 6.82 0.60 5.71
CA ALA A 235 7.40 -0.67 6.17
C ALA A 235 8.86 -0.82 5.72
N GLY A 236 9.21 -0.40 4.49
CA GLY A 236 10.57 -0.36 3.99
C GLY A 236 11.47 0.57 4.80
N MET A 237 11.03 1.81 5.05
CA MET A 237 11.76 2.76 5.88
C MET A 237 12.01 2.22 7.28
N LYS A 238 10.97 1.63 7.90
CA LYS A 238 11.06 1.01 9.23
C LYS A 238 12.05 -0.17 9.23
N ALA A 239 11.97 -1.07 8.25
CA ALA A 239 12.86 -2.23 8.14
C ALA A 239 14.33 -1.83 7.95
N LEU A 240 14.59 -0.73 7.23
CA LEU A 240 15.93 -0.16 7.01
C LEU A 240 16.36 0.82 8.12
N ASN A 241 15.59 0.90 9.21
CA ASN A 241 15.87 1.75 10.36
C ASN A 241 16.00 3.24 10.01
N ILE A 242 15.24 3.70 9.01
CA ILE A 242 15.17 5.11 8.59
C ILE A 242 14.11 5.81 9.45
N LYS A 243 14.56 6.40 10.54
CA LYS A 243 13.72 7.06 11.55
C LYS A 243 13.60 8.56 11.24
N VAL A 244 12.94 8.88 10.16
CA VAL A 244 12.73 10.28 9.73
C VAL A 244 11.23 10.48 9.51
N PRO A 245 10.54 11.19 10.43
CA PRO A 245 9.12 11.53 10.26
C PRO A 245 8.89 12.33 8.98
N VAL A 246 7.89 11.94 8.19
CA VAL A 246 7.61 12.57 6.90
C VAL A 246 6.25 13.25 6.93
N LYS A 247 6.25 14.56 6.94
CA LYS A 247 5.02 15.37 6.92
C LYS A 247 4.33 15.31 5.54
N GLY A 248 3.00 15.28 5.57
CA GLY A 248 2.18 15.35 4.37
C GLY A 248 2.01 14.00 3.65
N LEU A 249 2.38 12.88 4.29
CA LEU A 249 2.04 11.54 3.83
C LEU A 249 1.08 10.80 4.78
N GLY A 250 0.52 11.51 5.77
CA GLY A 250 -0.39 10.99 6.79
C GLY A 250 0.30 10.65 8.10
N LYS A 251 -0.52 10.42 9.14
CA LYS A 251 -0.06 10.14 10.53
C LYS A 251 0.86 8.91 10.60
N LEU A 252 0.69 7.93 9.69
CA LEU A 252 1.54 6.75 9.64
C LEU A 252 3.02 7.12 9.49
N PHE A 253 3.36 8.04 8.60
CA PHE A 253 4.75 8.44 8.35
C PHE A 253 5.34 9.34 9.45
N GLU A 254 4.52 9.82 10.36
CA GLU A 254 4.98 10.56 11.54
C GLU A 254 5.44 9.62 12.67
N THR A 255 5.17 8.31 12.53
CA THR A 255 5.60 7.27 13.50
C THR A 255 7.05 6.77 13.27
N LEU A 256 7.74 7.24 12.22
CA LEU A 256 9.10 6.85 11.86
C LEU A 256 10.18 7.51 12.70
#